data_63b483289007cca43fcb2fd262ea67d9
#
_entry.id   63b483289007cca43fcb2fd262ea67d9
#
_cell.length_a   1.000
_cell.length_b   1.000
_cell.length_c   1.000
_cell.angle_alpha   90.00
_cell.angle_beta   90.00
_cell.angle_gamma   90.00
#
_symmetry.space_group_name_H-M   'P 1'
#
loop_
_entity.id
_entity.type
_entity.pdbx_description
1 polymer ?
#
loop_
_entity_poly.entity_id
_entity_poly.type
_entity_poly.pdbx_seq_one_letter_code
_entity_poly.pdbx_strand_id
1 'polypeptide(L)'
;IKWIIENVEGVKTKINENKVLFGTIDTWLIYNMTSFKNHVTDYTNASRTMIYNIKNLEWDDKLCDYLKIPKSILPEVINSSSDFGNFNYNGFEIPIHGVAGDQQAALFGQSCFEDGMVKNTYGTGCFLLMNTGKNFKLSENGLITTLACTFDDKVNYALEGSVFIAGAAIQ
;
A
#
# COMPACT_ATOMS: atom_id res chain seq x y z
N ILE A 1 5.13 -13.46 -2.93
CA ILE A 1 6.37 -13.52 -2.12
C ILE A 1 6.71 -15.00 -1.86
N LYS A 2 5.87 -15.75 -1.12
CA LYS A 2 6.11 -17.17 -0.73
C LYS A 2 6.56 -18.01 -1.93
N TRP A 3 5.84 -17.96 -3.05
CA TRP A 3 6.18 -18.75 -4.23
C TRP A 3 7.60 -18.44 -4.74
N ILE A 4 8.00 -17.18 -4.78
CA ILE A 4 9.35 -16.78 -5.20
C ILE A 4 10.41 -17.36 -4.25
N ILE A 5 10.17 -17.22 -2.95
CA ILE A 5 11.10 -17.75 -1.94
C ILE A 5 11.27 -19.26 -2.05
N GLU A 6 10.20 -19.99 -2.36
CA GLU A 6 10.21 -21.45 -2.42
C GLU A 6 10.75 -22.00 -3.75
N ASN A 7 10.54 -21.30 -4.87
CA ASN A 7 10.75 -21.86 -6.21
C ASN A 7 11.87 -21.20 -7.01
N VAL A 8 12.33 -19.98 -6.63
CA VAL A 8 13.43 -19.32 -7.35
C VAL A 8 14.77 -19.67 -6.70
N GLU A 9 15.65 -20.27 -7.49
CA GLU A 9 16.96 -20.71 -7.03
C GLU A 9 17.81 -19.56 -6.49
N GLY A 10 18.46 -19.80 -5.37
CA GLY A 10 19.39 -18.84 -4.74
C GLY A 10 18.71 -17.72 -3.93
N VAL A 11 17.37 -17.55 -4.02
CA VAL A 11 16.68 -16.45 -3.30
C VAL A 11 16.82 -16.62 -1.78
N LYS A 12 16.66 -17.84 -1.24
CA LYS A 12 16.82 -18.08 0.21
C LYS A 12 18.21 -17.73 0.70
N THR A 13 19.23 -18.09 -0.06
CA THR A 13 20.63 -17.75 0.27
C THR A 13 20.83 -16.24 0.28
N LYS A 14 20.33 -15.55 -0.76
CA LYS A 14 20.42 -14.08 -0.84
C LYS A 14 19.66 -13.38 0.27
N ILE A 15 18.53 -13.92 0.72
CA ILE A 15 17.78 -13.38 1.87
C ILE A 15 18.64 -13.48 3.13
N ASN A 16 19.26 -14.65 3.39
CA ASN A 16 20.14 -14.86 4.54
C ASN A 16 21.37 -13.93 4.50
N GLU A 17 21.79 -13.53 3.31
CA GLU A 17 22.89 -12.58 3.10
C GLU A 17 22.43 -11.10 3.11
N ASN A 18 21.15 -10.82 3.42
CA ASN A 18 20.53 -9.49 3.37
C ASN A 18 20.63 -8.80 2.00
N LYS A 19 20.57 -9.58 0.92
CA LYS A 19 20.66 -9.10 -0.47
C LYS A 19 19.33 -9.08 -1.22
N VAL A 20 18.22 -9.26 -0.51
CA VAL A 20 16.87 -9.25 -1.09
C VAL A 20 16.00 -8.28 -0.32
N LEU A 21 15.31 -7.44 -1.04
CA LEU A 21 14.26 -6.58 -0.52
C LEU A 21 12.95 -6.90 -1.26
N PHE A 22 11.85 -6.85 -0.54
CA PHE A 22 10.51 -6.91 -1.11
C PHE A 22 9.93 -5.49 -1.17
N GLY A 23 9.13 -5.21 -2.18
CA GLY A 23 8.34 -3.99 -2.26
C GLY A 23 7.20 -4.11 -3.24
N THR A 24 6.18 -3.32 -3.04
CA THR A 24 5.19 -2.96 -4.04
C THR A 24 5.81 -1.97 -5.02
N ILE A 25 5.10 -1.59 -6.07
CA ILE A 25 5.68 -0.74 -7.13
C ILE A 25 6.14 0.63 -6.61
N ASP A 26 5.43 1.19 -5.64
CA ASP A 26 5.81 2.43 -4.96
C ASP A 26 7.16 2.30 -4.24
N THR A 27 7.34 1.24 -3.45
CA THR A 27 8.62 0.95 -2.78
C THR A 27 9.76 0.84 -3.79
N TRP A 28 9.54 0.14 -4.90
CA TRP A 28 10.55 -0.02 -5.95
C TRP A 28 10.90 1.33 -6.58
N LEU A 29 9.90 2.18 -6.85
CA LEU A 29 10.11 3.53 -7.38
C LEU A 29 10.91 4.39 -6.40
N ILE A 30 10.49 4.47 -5.14
CA ILE A 30 11.17 5.24 -4.10
C ILE A 30 12.63 4.78 -3.96
N TYR A 31 12.85 3.47 -3.86
CA TYR A 31 14.18 2.90 -3.70
C TYR A 31 15.12 3.30 -4.85
N ASN A 32 14.64 3.24 -6.10
CA ASN A 32 15.42 3.67 -7.27
C ASN A 32 15.58 5.19 -7.32
N MET A 33 14.54 5.97 -7.09
CA MET A 33 14.57 7.43 -7.13
C MET A 33 15.48 8.02 -6.05
N THR A 34 15.57 7.36 -4.90
CA THR A 34 16.46 7.78 -3.79
C THR A 34 17.86 7.16 -3.86
N SER A 35 18.27 6.64 -5.01
CA SER A 35 19.59 6.02 -5.23
C SER A 35 19.85 4.87 -4.24
N PHE A 36 18.85 4.00 -4.06
CA PHE A 36 18.88 2.78 -3.24
C PHE A 36 19.06 3.04 -1.73
N LYS A 37 18.59 4.19 -1.24
CA LYS A 37 18.72 4.55 0.18
C LYS A 37 17.48 4.21 1.00
N ASN A 38 16.27 4.49 0.47
CA ASN A 38 15.03 4.43 1.24
C ASN A 38 14.18 3.24 0.80
N HIS A 39 14.12 2.23 1.65
CA HIS A 39 13.27 1.04 1.46
C HIS A 39 11.99 1.20 2.27
N VAL A 40 11.07 2.01 1.77
CA VAL A 40 9.85 2.43 2.47
C VAL A 40 8.61 2.28 1.58
N THR A 41 7.45 2.19 2.21
CA THR A 41 6.12 2.25 1.58
C THR A 41 5.17 3.04 2.46
N ASP A 42 3.98 3.33 1.98
CA ASP A 42 2.94 3.94 2.79
C ASP A 42 1.89 2.93 3.28
N TYR A 43 1.06 3.36 4.24
CA TYR A 43 0.00 2.54 4.80
C TYR A 43 -0.98 2.02 3.75
N THR A 44 -1.30 2.81 2.73
CA THR A 44 -2.29 2.41 1.71
C THR A 44 -1.74 1.28 0.84
N ASN A 45 -0.49 1.35 0.40
CA ASN A 45 0.16 0.30 -0.36
C ASN A 45 0.45 -0.95 0.50
N ALA A 46 0.92 -0.77 1.73
CA ALA A 46 1.14 -1.88 2.66
C ALA A 46 -0.14 -2.67 2.90
N SER A 47 -1.29 -2.00 3.07
CA SER A 47 -2.59 -2.64 3.29
C SER A 47 -3.04 -3.56 2.14
N ARG A 48 -2.48 -3.39 0.92
CA ARG A 48 -2.81 -4.24 -0.25
C ARG A 48 -2.00 -5.51 -0.32
N THR A 49 -1.01 -5.70 0.54
CA THR A 49 -0.11 -6.87 0.52
C THR A 49 -0.70 -8.13 1.12
N MET A 50 -1.82 -8.03 1.84
CA MET A 50 -2.48 -9.10 2.61
C MET A 50 -1.66 -9.67 3.78
N ILE A 51 -0.49 -9.09 4.07
CA ILE A 51 0.35 -9.47 5.21
C ILE A 51 0.60 -8.30 6.18
N TYR A 52 -0.01 -7.14 5.91
CA TYR A 52 0.01 -5.98 6.79
C TYR A 52 -1.24 -5.95 7.67
N ASN A 53 -1.04 -5.88 8.99
CA ASN A 53 -2.13 -5.79 9.96
C ASN A 53 -2.61 -4.34 10.04
N ILE A 54 -3.71 -4.02 9.35
CA ILE A 54 -4.26 -2.67 9.27
C ILE A 54 -4.83 -2.15 10.60
N LYS A 55 -5.03 -3.01 11.59
CA LYS A 55 -5.52 -2.63 12.92
C LYS A 55 -4.38 -2.25 13.85
N ASN A 56 -3.28 -3.00 13.79
CA ASN A 56 -2.10 -2.75 14.62
C ASN A 56 -1.07 -1.86 13.92
N LEU A 57 -1.24 -1.63 12.60
CA LEU A 57 -0.35 -0.85 11.74
C LEU A 57 1.08 -1.40 11.71
N GLU A 58 1.18 -2.70 11.54
CA GLU A 58 2.46 -3.42 11.47
C GLU A 58 2.39 -4.63 10.52
N TRP A 59 3.53 -5.11 10.07
CA TRP A 59 3.60 -6.39 9.37
C TRP A 59 3.20 -7.50 10.32
N ASP A 60 2.18 -8.30 9.94
CA ASP A 60 1.58 -9.33 10.80
C ASP A 60 2.53 -10.52 11.00
N ASP A 61 3.00 -10.69 12.24
CA ASP A 61 3.97 -11.74 12.58
C ASP A 61 3.43 -13.14 12.27
N LYS A 62 2.16 -13.40 12.60
CA LYS A 62 1.55 -14.71 12.39
C LYS A 62 1.43 -15.06 10.90
N LEU A 63 1.04 -14.08 10.07
CA LEU A 63 0.96 -14.28 8.63
C LEU A 63 2.35 -14.40 8.00
N CYS A 64 3.30 -13.59 8.41
CA CYS A 64 4.68 -13.67 7.94
C CYS A 64 5.30 -15.04 8.28
N ASP A 65 5.14 -15.51 9.51
CA ASP A 65 5.63 -16.81 9.96
C ASP A 65 4.95 -17.98 9.21
N TYR A 66 3.61 -17.95 9.10
CA TYR A 66 2.85 -18.97 8.37
C TYR A 66 3.25 -19.05 6.90
N LEU A 67 3.48 -17.91 6.26
CA LEU A 67 3.91 -17.84 4.86
C LEU A 67 5.43 -17.98 4.69
N LYS A 68 6.19 -18.08 5.78
CA LYS A 68 7.67 -18.13 5.80
C LYS A 68 8.30 -16.95 5.07
N ILE A 69 7.77 -15.74 5.32
CA ILE A 69 8.26 -14.49 4.78
C ILE A 69 9.08 -13.77 5.87
N PRO A 70 10.39 -13.63 5.72
CA PRO A 70 11.20 -12.90 6.69
C PRO A 70 10.85 -11.42 6.71
N LYS A 71 10.53 -10.88 7.88
CA LYS A 71 10.22 -9.43 8.02
C LYS A 71 11.37 -8.53 7.63
N SER A 72 12.60 -9.03 7.69
CA SER A 72 13.80 -8.29 7.28
C SER A 72 13.83 -7.86 5.81
N ILE A 73 13.02 -8.48 4.95
CA ILE A 73 12.94 -8.10 3.55
C ILE A 73 11.81 -7.10 3.28
N LEU A 74 10.94 -6.83 4.25
CA LEU A 74 9.77 -5.96 4.09
C LEU A 74 10.16 -4.49 4.32
N PRO A 75 9.53 -3.53 3.59
CA PRO A 75 9.81 -2.12 3.73
C PRO A 75 9.30 -1.56 5.07
N GLU A 76 9.90 -0.48 5.51
CA GLU A 76 9.31 0.36 6.55
C GLU A 76 8.02 0.98 6.03
N VAL A 77 7.00 1.08 6.91
CA VAL A 77 5.70 1.65 6.55
C VAL A 77 5.51 2.98 7.27
N ILE A 78 5.30 4.04 6.49
CA ILE A 78 5.16 5.41 7.01
C ILE A 78 3.86 6.05 6.49
N ASN A 79 3.54 7.25 6.98
CA ASN A 79 2.36 8.00 6.52
C ASN A 79 2.42 8.30 5.01
N SER A 80 1.26 8.36 4.36
CA SER A 80 1.16 8.72 2.93
C SER A 80 1.72 10.11 2.61
N SER A 81 1.64 11.03 3.59
CA SER A 81 2.31 12.34 3.56
C SER A 81 3.48 12.34 4.53
N SER A 82 4.66 12.05 4.03
CA SER A 82 5.91 11.94 4.80
C SER A 82 7.11 12.28 3.92
N ASP A 83 8.29 12.30 4.54
CA ASP A 83 9.54 12.39 3.80
C ASP A 83 9.98 10.99 3.34
N PHE A 84 9.79 10.71 2.05
CA PHE A 84 10.26 9.49 1.40
C PHE A 84 11.66 9.62 0.82
N GLY A 85 12.30 10.79 0.96
CA GLY A 85 13.61 11.12 0.42
C GLY A 85 13.57 11.98 -0.83
N ASN A 86 14.72 12.19 -1.44
CA ASN A 86 14.89 13.09 -2.57
C ASN A 86 15.24 12.32 -3.86
N PHE A 87 14.61 12.71 -4.94
CA PHE A 87 14.95 12.30 -6.30
C PHE A 87 15.88 13.35 -6.92
N ASN A 88 17.09 12.93 -7.34
CA ASN A 88 17.98 13.82 -8.07
C ASN A 88 17.71 13.72 -9.58
N TYR A 89 17.26 14.82 -10.16
CA TYR A 89 17.04 14.92 -11.61
C TYR A 89 17.86 16.08 -12.18
N ASN A 90 18.86 15.77 -13.00
CA ASN A 90 19.74 16.75 -13.65
C ASN A 90 20.36 17.78 -12.67
N GLY A 91 20.74 17.34 -11.47
CA GLY A 91 21.32 18.20 -10.44
C GLY A 91 20.32 18.94 -9.56
N PHE A 92 19.01 18.77 -9.81
CA PHE A 92 17.95 19.28 -8.94
C PHE A 92 17.49 18.20 -7.97
N GLU A 93 17.41 18.52 -6.71
CA GLU A 93 16.81 17.65 -5.70
C GLU A 93 15.30 17.91 -5.61
N ILE A 94 14.52 16.89 -5.93
CA ILE A 94 13.06 16.92 -5.89
C ILE A 94 12.62 16.05 -4.72
N PRO A 95 12.02 16.62 -3.65
CA PRO A 95 11.57 15.84 -2.51
C PRO A 95 10.33 15.00 -2.88
N ILE A 96 10.28 13.77 -2.35
CA ILE A 96 9.15 12.87 -2.49
C ILE A 96 8.38 12.91 -1.18
N HIS A 97 7.25 13.64 -1.14
CA HIS A 97 6.47 13.86 0.09
C HIS A 97 5.08 13.22 0.06
N GLY A 98 4.71 12.54 -1.00
CA GLY A 98 3.41 11.91 -1.11
C GLY A 98 3.47 10.57 -1.82
N VAL A 99 2.96 9.53 -1.18
CA VAL A 99 2.84 8.17 -1.75
C VAL A 99 1.50 7.60 -1.32
N ALA A 100 0.74 7.08 -2.28
CA ALA A 100 -0.54 6.44 -1.99
C ALA A 100 -0.92 5.44 -3.09
N GLY A 101 -1.67 4.41 -2.72
CA GLY A 101 -2.34 3.55 -3.69
C GLY A 101 -3.35 4.33 -4.52
N ASP A 102 -3.54 3.97 -5.79
CA ASP A 102 -4.35 4.72 -6.76
C ASP A 102 -5.78 4.97 -6.29
N GLN A 103 -6.42 4.00 -5.68
CA GLN A 103 -7.79 4.11 -5.19
C GLN A 103 -7.91 5.04 -3.98
N GLN A 104 -6.93 5.00 -3.08
CA GLN A 104 -6.85 5.87 -1.91
C GLN A 104 -6.46 7.29 -2.33
N ALA A 105 -5.56 7.45 -3.29
CA ALA A 105 -5.24 8.73 -3.89
C ALA A 105 -6.48 9.37 -4.54
N ALA A 106 -7.31 8.57 -5.24
CA ALA A 106 -8.57 9.05 -5.80
C ALA A 106 -9.59 9.46 -4.72
N LEU A 107 -9.69 8.71 -3.61
CA LEU A 107 -10.54 9.07 -2.46
C LEU A 107 -10.12 10.44 -1.89
N PHE A 108 -8.82 10.64 -1.69
CA PHE A 108 -8.23 11.88 -1.23
C PHE A 108 -8.44 13.01 -2.24
N GLY A 109 -8.11 12.77 -3.52
CA GLY A 109 -8.22 13.78 -4.58
C GLY A 109 -9.65 14.23 -4.87
N GLN A 110 -10.65 13.43 -4.53
CA GLN A 110 -12.06 13.81 -4.56
C GLN A 110 -12.56 14.42 -3.26
N SER A 111 -11.64 14.78 -2.36
CA SER A 111 -11.92 15.45 -1.08
C SER A 111 -12.86 14.66 -0.15
N CYS A 112 -12.83 13.34 -0.21
CA CYS A 112 -13.62 12.48 0.65
C CYS A 112 -12.93 12.34 2.03
N PHE A 113 -12.88 13.42 2.80
CA PHE A 113 -12.13 13.51 4.06
C PHE A 113 -12.95 13.13 5.29
N GLU A 114 -14.27 13.15 5.21
CA GLU A 114 -15.17 12.91 6.35
C GLU A 114 -15.74 11.49 6.30
N ASP A 115 -16.14 10.99 7.49
CA ASP A 115 -16.84 9.69 7.63
C ASP A 115 -18.13 9.69 6.79
N GLY A 116 -18.31 8.64 6.01
CA GLY A 116 -19.45 8.46 5.11
C GLY A 116 -19.28 9.06 3.72
N MET A 117 -18.24 9.86 3.46
CA MET A 117 -17.96 10.32 2.10
C MET A 117 -17.48 9.18 1.21
N VAL A 118 -17.98 9.16 -0.02
CA VAL A 118 -17.78 8.07 -0.99
C VAL A 118 -17.27 8.61 -2.31
N LYS A 119 -16.28 7.94 -2.87
CA LYS A 119 -15.93 8.10 -4.30
C LYS A 119 -16.25 6.82 -5.05
N ASN A 120 -16.53 6.93 -6.33
CA ASN A 120 -16.64 5.79 -7.23
C ASN A 120 -15.88 6.07 -8.51
N THR A 121 -14.93 5.19 -8.85
CA THR A 121 -14.15 5.27 -10.09
C THR A 121 -14.75 4.31 -11.11
N TYR A 122 -15.27 4.83 -12.20
CA TYR A 122 -15.77 4.05 -13.33
C TYR A 122 -14.71 3.95 -14.43
N GLY A 123 -14.38 2.72 -14.81
CA GLY A 123 -13.51 2.38 -15.93
C GLY A 123 -13.96 1.04 -16.51
N THR A 124 -13.05 0.18 -16.92
CA THR A 124 -13.30 -1.23 -17.28
C THR A 124 -14.06 -1.93 -16.15
N GLY A 125 -13.59 -1.72 -14.92
CA GLY A 125 -14.29 -2.03 -13.68
C GLY A 125 -14.79 -0.78 -12.98
N CYS A 126 -15.35 -0.97 -11.79
CA CYS A 126 -15.88 0.08 -10.94
C CYS A 126 -15.37 -0.15 -9.52
N PHE A 127 -14.77 0.88 -8.92
CA PHE A 127 -14.13 0.79 -7.60
C PHE A 127 -14.66 1.89 -6.70
N LEU A 128 -15.51 1.48 -5.76
CA LEU A 128 -16.11 2.34 -4.77
C LEU A 128 -15.30 2.31 -3.49
N LEU A 129 -14.94 3.48 -2.96
CA LEU A 129 -14.37 3.61 -1.63
C LEU A 129 -15.19 4.58 -0.80
N MET A 130 -15.47 4.18 0.45
CA MET A 130 -16.13 5.00 1.45
C MET A 130 -15.20 5.24 2.62
N ASN A 131 -14.91 6.50 2.94
CA ASN A 131 -14.20 6.86 4.16
C ASN A 131 -15.04 6.49 5.38
N THR A 132 -14.47 5.79 6.36
CA THR A 132 -15.12 5.42 7.62
C THR A 132 -14.46 6.08 8.83
N GLY A 133 -13.67 7.12 8.58
CA GLY A 133 -12.94 7.86 9.61
C GLY A 133 -12.03 6.94 10.43
N LYS A 134 -12.00 7.13 11.74
CA LYS A 134 -11.21 6.32 12.66
C LYS A 134 -11.86 4.98 13.02
N ASN A 135 -13.04 4.69 12.48
CA ASN A 135 -13.80 3.51 12.82
C ASN A 135 -13.37 2.32 11.95
N PHE A 136 -12.62 1.40 12.52
CA PHE A 136 -12.38 0.11 11.90
C PHE A 136 -13.70 -0.66 11.82
N LYS A 137 -14.19 -0.90 10.61
CA LYS A 137 -15.43 -1.64 10.36
C LYS A 137 -15.14 -2.86 9.50
N LEU A 138 -15.61 -4.02 9.91
CA LEU A 138 -15.70 -5.20 9.04
C LEU A 138 -17.07 -5.20 8.39
N SER A 139 -17.07 -5.43 7.07
CA SER A 139 -18.32 -5.55 6.31
C SER A 139 -18.85 -6.97 6.40
N GLU A 140 -20.15 -7.09 6.66
CA GLU A 140 -20.88 -8.37 6.56
C GLU A 140 -21.38 -8.67 5.14
N ASN A 141 -21.16 -7.72 4.21
CA ASN A 141 -21.68 -7.78 2.82
C ASN A 141 -20.55 -7.86 1.77
N GLY A 142 -19.38 -8.37 2.13
CA GLY A 142 -18.29 -8.64 1.20
C GLY A 142 -17.46 -7.42 0.78
N LEU A 143 -17.63 -6.26 1.42
CA LEU A 143 -16.72 -5.13 1.24
C LEU A 143 -15.40 -5.38 1.97
N ILE A 144 -14.33 -4.83 1.44
CA ILE A 144 -12.98 -4.94 2.02
C ILE A 144 -12.71 -3.71 2.88
N THR A 145 -12.25 -3.92 4.11
CA THR A 145 -11.72 -2.85 4.94
C THR A 145 -10.26 -2.59 4.57
N THR A 146 -9.92 -1.34 4.32
CA THR A 146 -8.59 -0.88 3.96
C THR A 146 -8.24 0.41 4.70
N LEU A 147 -7.03 0.93 4.49
CA LEU A 147 -6.60 2.22 5.02
C LEU A 147 -6.78 3.30 3.95
N ALA A 148 -7.23 4.48 4.37
CA ALA A 148 -7.21 5.69 3.55
C ALA A 148 -5.83 6.37 3.62
N CYS A 149 -5.59 7.39 2.80
CA CYS A 149 -4.38 8.19 2.89
C CYS A 149 -4.22 8.78 4.29
N THR A 150 -3.00 8.70 4.81
CA THR A 150 -2.67 9.14 6.16
C THR A 150 -1.78 10.37 6.13
N PHE A 151 -2.12 11.35 6.95
CA PHE A 151 -1.36 12.57 7.21
C PHE A 151 -1.57 12.97 8.67
N ASP A 152 -0.62 13.69 9.25
CA ASP A 152 -0.66 14.13 10.67
C ASP A 152 -0.87 12.98 11.66
N ASP A 153 -0.27 11.80 11.42
CA ASP A 153 -0.37 10.59 12.24
C ASP A 153 -1.81 10.13 12.53
N LYS A 154 -2.76 10.58 11.73
CA LYS A 154 -4.17 10.19 11.84
C LYS A 154 -4.51 9.13 10.83
N VAL A 155 -4.65 7.91 11.29
CA VAL A 155 -5.09 6.80 10.46
C VAL A 155 -6.60 6.84 10.29
N ASN A 156 -7.04 6.85 9.04
CA ASN A 156 -8.43 6.67 8.66
C ASN A 156 -8.60 5.35 7.91
N TYR A 157 -9.75 4.74 8.09
CA TYR A 157 -10.15 3.52 7.40
C TYR A 157 -11.08 3.84 6.23
N ALA A 158 -11.16 2.91 5.30
CA ALA A 158 -12.15 2.94 4.22
C ALA A 158 -12.74 1.56 3.99
N LEU A 159 -13.97 1.52 3.50
CA LEU A 159 -14.60 0.32 2.95
C LEU A 159 -14.52 0.39 1.43
N GLU A 160 -14.08 -0.71 0.82
CA GLU A 160 -13.91 -0.84 -0.63
C GLU A 160 -14.85 -1.88 -1.20
N GLY A 161 -15.56 -1.51 -2.27
CA GLY A 161 -16.34 -2.41 -3.12
C GLY A 161 -15.80 -2.40 -4.53
N SER A 162 -15.65 -3.57 -5.14
CA SER A 162 -15.10 -3.73 -6.49
C SER A 162 -16.07 -4.48 -7.40
N VAL A 163 -16.33 -3.91 -8.58
CA VAL A 163 -17.04 -4.55 -9.68
C VAL A 163 -16.06 -4.64 -10.85
N PHE A 164 -15.62 -5.84 -11.18
CA PHE A 164 -14.53 -6.03 -12.15
C PHE A 164 -14.95 -5.79 -13.61
N ILE A 165 -16.24 -5.93 -13.92
CA ILE A 165 -16.79 -5.70 -15.25
C ILE A 165 -17.90 -4.65 -15.11
N ALA A 166 -17.61 -3.42 -15.49
CA ALA A 166 -18.56 -2.30 -15.50
C ALA A 166 -18.61 -1.67 -16.90
N GLY A 167 -17.73 -0.73 -17.24
CA GLY A 167 -17.65 -0.16 -18.58
C GLY A 167 -17.38 -1.19 -19.68
N ALA A 168 -16.63 -2.24 -19.38
CA ALA A 168 -16.40 -3.35 -20.32
C ALA A 168 -17.66 -4.12 -20.72
N ALA A 169 -18.76 -4.00 -19.95
CA ALA A 169 -20.03 -4.61 -20.33
C ALA A 169 -20.77 -3.87 -21.47
N ILE A 170 -20.31 -2.63 -21.79
CA ILE A 170 -20.93 -1.77 -22.80
C ILE A 170 -20.13 -1.80 -24.12
N GLN A 171 -18.90 -2.30 -24.09
CA GLN A 171 -18.04 -2.49 -25.27
C GLN A 171 -18.33 -3.81 -25.97
#